data_d18cc529dbba3499f2386d2be81f013f
#
_entry.id   d18cc529dbba3499f2386d2be81f013f
#
_cell.length_a   1.000
_cell.length_b   1.000
_cell.length_c   1.000
_cell.angle_alpha   90.00
_cell.angle_beta   90.00
_cell.angle_gamma   90.00
#
_symmetry.space_group_name_H-M   'P 1'
#
loop_
_entity.id
_entity.type
_entity.pdbx_description
1 polymer ?
#
loop_
_entity_poly.entity_id
_entity_poly.type
_entity_poly.pdbx_seq_one_letter_code
_entity_poly.pdbx_strand_id
1 'polypeptide(L)'
;MYIVGIDIGKNHHEASIVSPEGKQIGHSLRFATTHKGADSLMSFIFNNIGNSSCIFGMEATGHYWYPIYSFLKARGYTIYVINPIQSDSLRKMYIRQTKNDSIDSFLIAEVIRFGQFTTTSMADENILAMRQLCRYRDSVISSRTEIKLRISTIMEQIFPEYEKQFSSLWLSTSMGILEKYLTPENIENAPIDELFEIIKDKSHNKLTMKKAISIREAAADTFGI
;
A
#
# COMPACT_ATOMS: atom_id res chain seq x y z
N MET A 1 27.75 -17.79 -18.40
CA MET A 1 27.40 -16.41 -18.01
C MET A 1 27.16 -16.41 -16.51
N TYR A 2 27.75 -15.49 -15.77
CA TYR A 2 27.58 -15.39 -14.32
C TYR A 2 26.18 -14.82 -13.97
N ILE A 3 25.71 -15.15 -12.77
CA ILE A 3 24.42 -14.68 -12.27
C ILE A 3 24.64 -13.99 -10.92
N VAL A 4 24.10 -12.79 -10.79
CA VAL A 4 24.15 -12.01 -9.55
C VAL A 4 22.74 -12.00 -8.96
N GLY A 5 22.53 -12.75 -7.89
CA GLY A 5 21.28 -12.72 -7.13
C GLY A 5 21.34 -11.64 -6.08
N ILE A 6 20.27 -10.85 -5.98
CA ILE A 6 20.15 -9.76 -5.01
C ILE A 6 18.92 -10.00 -4.14
N ASP A 7 19.14 -10.21 -2.85
CA ASP A 7 18.08 -10.17 -1.86
C ASP A 7 17.79 -8.71 -1.47
N ILE A 8 16.51 -8.35 -1.51
CA ILE A 8 16.06 -6.97 -1.39
C ILE A 8 15.56 -6.66 0.02
N GLY A 9 16.27 -5.80 0.72
CA GLY A 9 15.84 -5.24 1.99
C GLY A 9 15.52 -3.74 1.93
N LYS A 10 14.89 -3.23 2.96
CA LYS A 10 14.50 -1.81 3.05
C LYS A 10 15.71 -0.86 3.05
N ASN A 11 16.72 -1.16 3.85
CA ASN A 11 17.88 -0.29 4.07
C ASN A 11 19.15 -0.85 3.46
N HIS A 12 19.23 -2.16 3.32
CA HIS A 12 20.40 -2.88 2.80
C HIS A 12 19.90 -4.00 1.90
N HIS A 13 20.71 -4.32 0.92
CA HIS A 13 20.57 -5.47 0.03
C HIS A 13 21.74 -6.41 0.25
N GLU A 14 21.55 -7.67 -0.09
CA GLU A 14 22.62 -8.67 -0.11
C GLU A 14 22.78 -9.22 -1.52
N ALA A 15 24.00 -9.35 -2.03
CA ALA A 15 24.29 -9.86 -3.35
C ALA A 15 25.24 -11.05 -3.31
N SER A 16 24.92 -12.09 -4.08
CA SER A 16 25.79 -13.26 -4.30
C SER A 16 26.04 -13.44 -5.80
N ILE A 17 27.27 -13.81 -6.17
CA ILE A 17 27.65 -14.14 -7.54
C ILE A 17 27.71 -15.67 -7.67
N VAL A 18 27.06 -16.20 -8.70
CA VAL A 18 27.02 -17.64 -8.98
C VAL A 18 27.59 -17.89 -10.37
N SER A 19 28.51 -18.87 -10.49
CA SER A 19 29.06 -19.28 -11.77
C SER A 19 28.04 -20.09 -12.59
N PRO A 20 28.29 -20.30 -13.90
CA PRO A 20 27.43 -21.15 -14.73
C PRO A 20 27.27 -22.57 -14.16
N GLU A 21 28.28 -23.07 -13.46
CA GLU A 21 28.34 -24.42 -12.87
C GLU A 21 27.60 -24.48 -11.50
N GLY A 22 27.08 -23.35 -10.99
CA GLY A 22 26.36 -23.29 -9.72
C GLY A 22 27.25 -23.09 -8.49
N LYS A 23 28.50 -22.67 -8.67
CA LYS A 23 29.38 -22.34 -7.55
C LYS A 23 29.27 -20.87 -7.18
N GLN A 24 29.13 -20.59 -5.88
CA GLN A 24 29.22 -19.21 -5.39
C GLN A 24 30.69 -18.71 -5.55
N ILE A 25 30.81 -17.51 -6.09
CA ILE A 25 32.10 -16.84 -6.30
C ILE A 25 32.30 -15.81 -5.18
N GLY A 26 33.32 -16.06 -4.35
CA GLY A 26 33.58 -15.21 -3.19
C GLY A 26 32.51 -15.30 -2.09
N HIS A 27 32.53 -14.31 -1.20
CA HIS A 27 31.50 -14.15 -0.17
C HIS A 27 30.40 -13.24 -0.73
N SER A 28 29.19 -13.26 -0.12
CA SER A 28 28.15 -12.30 -0.44
C SER A 28 28.56 -10.88 -0.04
N LEU A 29 28.01 -9.88 -0.72
CA LEU A 29 28.18 -8.47 -0.41
C LEU A 29 26.90 -7.90 0.18
N ARG A 30 26.98 -7.38 1.40
CA ARG A 30 25.94 -6.52 1.94
C ARG A 30 26.19 -5.06 1.56
N PHE A 31 25.20 -4.38 0.96
CA PHE A 31 25.32 -2.99 0.52
C PHE A 31 24.08 -2.18 0.83
N ALA A 32 24.27 -0.89 1.09
CA ALA A 32 23.17 0.01 1.44
C ALA A 32 22.34 0.42 0.23
N THR A 33 21.06 0.77 0.44
CA THR A 33 20.15 1.30 -0.59
C THR A 33 20.51 2.77 -0.90
N THR A 34 21.72 2.99 -1.44
CA THR A 34 22.27 4.31 -1.80
C THR A 34 23.10 4.20 -3.09
N HIS A 35 23.40 5.32 -3.74
CA HIS A 35 24.29 5.34 -4.90
C HIS A 35 25.66 4.72 -4.57
N LYS A 36 26.25 5.07 -3.41
CA LYS A 36 27.52 4.46 -2.96
C LYS A 36 27.42 2.95 -2.78
N GLY A 37 26.29 2.46 -2.26
CA GLY A 37 26.05 1.02 -2.14
C GLY A 37 25.94 0.34 -3.50
N ALA A 38 25.24 0.95 -4.45
CA ALA A 38 25.16 0.43 -5.82
C ALA A 38 26.53 0.46 -6.53
N ASP A 39 27.36 1.47 -6.31
CA ASP A 39 28.74 1.52 -6.83
C ASP A 39 29.63 0.44 -6.16
N SER A 40 29.41 0.17 -4.86
CA SER A 40 30.08 -0.94 -4.17
C SER A 40 29.70 -2.29 -4.78
N LEU A 41 28.44 -2.49 -5.17
CA LEU A 41 28.00 -3.69 -5.90
C LEU A 41 28.76 -3.83 -7.23
N MET A 42 28.89 -2.74 -8.00
CA MET A 42 29.61 -2.79 -9.28
C MET A 42 31.10 -3.12 -9.07
N SER A 43 31.73 -2.53 -8.07
CA SER A 43 33.12 -2.82 -7.70
C SER A 43 33.28 -4.27 -7.25
N PHE A 44 32.36 -4.80 -6.47
CA PHE A 44 32.34 -6.18 -6.03
C PHE A 44 32.26 -7.14 -7.22
N ILE A 45 31.38 -6.90 -8.18
CA ILE A 45 31.24 -7.70 -9.39
C ILE A 45 32.56 -7.67 -10.18
N PHE A 46 33.10 -6.49 -10.44
CA PHE A 46 34.34 -6.33 -11.18
C PHE A 46 35.52 -7.06 -10.52
N ASN A 47 35.64 -6.96 -9.19
CA ASN A 47 36.76 -7.62 -8.46
C ASN A 47 36.67 -9.15 -8.47
N ASN A 48 35.46 -9.72 -8.61
CA ASN A 48 35.28 -11.17 -8.58
C ASN A 48 35.24 -11.82 -9.96
N ILE A 49 34.69 -11.14 -10.98
CA ILE A 49 34.52 -11.73 -12.33
C ILE A 49 35.04 -10.85 -13.46
N GLY A 50 35.67 -9.71 -13.14
CA GLY A 50 36.24 -8.78 -14.12
C GLY A 50 35.20 -8.25 -15.10
N ASN A 51 35.54 -8.27 -16.38
CA ASN A 51 34.65 -7.85 -17.47
C ASN A 51 33.75 -8.99 -18.01
N SER A 52 33.64 -10.10 -17.27
CA SER A 52 32.78 -11.20 -17.69
C SER A 52 31.29 -10.79 -17.69
N SER A 53 30.55 -11.31 -18.66
CA SER A 53 29.11 -11.03 -18.75
C SER A 53 28.35 -11.64 -17.57
N CYS A 54 27.46 -10.84 -16.97
CA CYS A 54 26.57 -11.28 -15.91
C CYS A 54 25.13 -10.80 -16.16
N ILE A 55 24.19 -11.52 -15.57
CA ILE A 55 22.77 -11.16 -15.47
C ILE A 55 22.40 -11.02 -14.00
N PHE A 56 21.37 -10.25 -13.75
CA PHE A 56 20.90 -9.98 -12.39
C PHE A 56 19.57 -10.66 -12.11
N GLY A 57 19.41 -11.12 -10.88
CA GLY A 57 18.16 -11.60 -10.35
C GLY A 57 17.79 -10.92 -9.06
N MET A 58 16.51 -10.63 -8.86
CA MET A 58 16.00 -10.09 -7.61
C MET A 58 14.55 -10.50 -7.38
N GLU A 59 14.10 -10.49 -6.13
CA GLU A 59 12.71 -10.74 -5.81
C GLU A 59 11.88 -9.46 -5.86
N ALA A 60 10.60 -9.59 -6.30
CA ALA A 60 9.61 -8.51 -6.29
C ALA A 60 9.04 -8.26 -4.88
N THR A 61 9.91 -8.05 -3.88
CA THR A 61 9.49 -7.81 -2.50
C THR A 61 9.11 -6.34 -2.30
N GLY A 62 7.83 -6.06 -2.16
CA GLY A 62 7.31 -4.71 -1.97
C GLY A 62 7.70 -3.76 -3.10
N HIS A 63 8.25 -2.59 -2.73
CA HIS A 63 8.70 -1.56 -3.68
C HIS A 63 10.20 -1.26 -3.58
N TYR A 64 10.91 -1.92 -2.68
CA TYR A 64 12.33 -1.62 -2.38
C TYR A 64 13.31 -2.01 -3.48
N TRP A 65 12.90 -2.85 -4.42
CA TRP A 65 13.73 -3.31 -5.54
C TRP A 65 13.80 -2.31 -6.70
N TYR A 66 12.87 -1.35 -6.81
CA TYR A 66 12.84 -0.40 -7.93
C TYR A 66 14.11 0.46 -8.09
N PRO A 67 14.72 1.03 -7.04
CA PRO A 67 15.91 1.85 -7.19
C PRO A 67 17.09 1.09 -7.79
N ILE A 68 17.39 -0.11 -7.28
CA ILE A 68 18.50 -0.92 -7.78
C ILE A 68 18.20 -1.47 -9.18
N TYR A 69 16.95 -1.83 -9.46
CA TYR A 69 16.52 -2.23 -10.80
C TYR A 69 16.78 -1.10 -11.82
N SER A 70 16.33 0.10 -11.54
CA SER A 70 16.51 1.27 -12.42
C SER A 70 18.00 1.60 -12.63
N PHE A 71 18.80 1.52 -11.57
CA PHE A 71 20.24 1.72 -11.62
C PHE A 71 20.94 0.73 -12.54
N LEU A 72 20.61 -0.55 -12.46
CA LEU A 72 21.17 -1.62 -13.29
C LEU A 72 20.67 -1.54 -14.74
N LYS A 73 19.37 -1.27 -14.92
CA LYS A 73 18.76 -1.12 -16.25
C LYS A 73 19.36 0.05 -17.04
N ALA A 74 19.59 1.19 -16.38
CA ALA A 74 20.24 2.34 -17.00
C ALA A 74 21.68 2.04 -17.49
N ARG A 75 22.33 1.01 -16.94
CA ARG A 75 23.65 0.52 -17.36
C ARG A 75 23.61 -0.63 -18.39
N GLY A 76 22.41 -0.97 -18.87
CA GLY A 76 22.22 -1.96 -19.93
C GLY A 76 22.27 -3.41 -19.47
N TYR A 77 22.20 -3.69 -18.17
CA TYR A 77 22.20 -5.06 -17.66
C TYR A 77 20.85 -5.75 -17.91
N THR A 78 20.93 -7.06 -18.15
CA THR A 78 19.74 -7.94 -18.15
C THR A 78 19.34 -8.27 -16.72
N ILE A 79 18.09 -8.01 -16.36
CA ILE A 79 17.59 -8.17 -15.00
C ILE A 79 16.32 -9.01 -15.02
N TYR A 80 16.28 -10.03 -14.19
CA TYR A 80 15.10 -10.86 -13.96
C TYR A 80 14.53 -10.57 -12.58
N VAL A 81 13.28 -10.14 -12.55
CA VAL A 81 12.54 -9.96 -11.28
C VAL A 81 11.65 -11.18 -11.13
N ILE A 82 11.91 -11.99 -10.10
CA ILE A 82 11.19 -13.24 -9.84
C ILE A 82 10.12 -13.07 -8.76
N ASN A 83 9.11 -13.95 -8.80
CA ASN A 83 8.11 -14.01 -7.74
C ASN A 83 8.71 -14.66 -6.48
N PRO A 84 8.54 -14.10 -5.27
CA PRO A 84 9.01 -14.68 -4.01
C PRO A 84 8.61 -16.14 -3.78
N ILE A 85 7.48 -16.59 -4.32
CA ILE A 85 7.04 -18.00 -4.22
C ILE A 85 8.05 -18.95 -4.86
N GLN A 86 8.79 -18.52 -5.88
CA GLN A 86 9.74 -19.37 -6.60
C GLN A 86 11.03 -19.60 -5.81
N SER A 87 11.56 -18.55 -5.17
CA SER A 87 12.73 -18.66 -4.27
C SER A 87 12.37 -19.44 -3.00
N ASP A 88 11.18 -19.25 -2.43
CA ASP A 88 10.69 -20.03 -1.29
C ASP A 88 10.53 -21.53 -1.62
N SER A 89 10.12 -21.85 -2.84
CA SER A 89 10.00 -23.24 -3.28
C SER A 89 11.37 -23.91 -3.38
N LEU A 90 12.36 -23.21 -3.92
CA LEU A 90 13.73 -23.71 -3.99
C LEU A 90 14.36 -23.84 -2.59
N ARG A 91 14.11 -22.87 -1.69
CA ARG A 91 14.58 -22.94 -0.29
C ARG A 91 14.11 -24.19 0.43
N LYS A 92 12.87 -24.63 0.19
CA LYS A 92 12.33 -25.87 0.76
C LYS A 92 13.03 -27.14 0.26
N MET A 93 13.60 -27.10 -0.94
CA MET A 93 14.38 -28.20 -1.50
C MET A 93 15.79 -28.29 -0.89
N TYR A 94 16.39 -27.17 -0.49
CA TYR A 94 17.66 -27.13 0.24
C TYR A 94 17.36 -27.40 1.72
N ILE A 95 17.80 -28.54 2.23
CA ILE A 95 17.47 -29.15 3.55
C ILE A 95 17.83 -28.28 4.77
N ARG A 96 18.49 -27.13 4.61
CA ARG A 96 18.88 -26.24 5.71
C ARG A 96 18.03 -24.96 5.71
N GLN A 97 17.11 -24.88 6.62
CA GLN A 97 16.09 -23.83 6.77
C GLN A 97 16.57 -22.55 7.50
N THR A 98 17.84 -22.31 7.67
CA THR A 98 18.30 -21.06 8.30
C THR A 98 18.12 -19.91 7.32
N LYS A 99 17.17 -19.04 7.63
CA LYS A 99 16.96 -17.78 6.89
C LYS A 99 18.14 -16.85 7.15
N ASN A 100 18.91 -16.58 6.09
CA ASN A 100 20.05 -15.68 6.11
C ASN A 100 20.12 -14.98 4.75
N ASP A 101 20.22 -13.64 4.74
CA ASP A 101 20.22 -12.80 3.55
C ASP A 101 21.24 -13.28 2.49
N SER A 102 22.40 -13.79 2.93
CA SER A 102 23.43 -14.38 2.06
C SER A 102 22.94 -15.65 1.34
N ILE A 103 22.19 -16.51 2.03
CA ILE A 103 21.61 -17.71 1.41
C ILE A 103 20.50 -17.31 0.47
N ASP A 104 19.71 -16.30 0.81
CA ASP A 104 18.57 -15.85 0.02
C ASP A 104 19.05 -15.25 -1.31
N SER A 105 20.11 -14.43 -1.31
CA SER A 105 20.70 -13.90 -2.55
C SER A 105 21.30 -15.01 -3.44
N PHE A 106 21.91 -16.04 -2.85
CA PHE A 106 22.39 -17.20 -3.58
C PHE A 106 21.23 -18.00 -4.21
N LEU A 107 20.15 -18.24 -3.46
CA LEU A 107 18.98 -18.97 -3.96
C LEU A 107 18.29 -18.23 -5.11
N ILE A 108 18.21 -16.89 -5.07
CA ILE A 108 17.71 -16.08 -6.18
C ILE A 108 18.53 -16.32 -7.44
N ALA A 109 19.86 -16.34 -7.33
CA ALA A 109 20.72 -16.63 -8.47
C ALA A 109 20.53 -18.06 -8.99
N GLU A 110 20.36 -19.04 -8.11
CA GLU A 110 20.09 -20.43 -8.49
C GLU A 110 18.75 -20.62 -9.21
N VAL A 111 17.67 -19.95 -8.75
CA VAL A 111 16.38 -19.96 -9.48
C VAL A 111 16.57 -19.55 -10.93
N ILE A 112 17.35 -18.50 -11.17
CA ILE A 112 17.63 -18.01 -12.52
C ILE A 112 18.53 -18.98 -13.29
N ARG A 113 19.52 -19.57 -12.64
CA ARG A 113 20.40 -20.55 -13.25
C ARG A 113 19.66 -21.80 -13.72
N PHE A 114 18.69 -22.27 -12.96
CA PHE A 114 17.83 -23.38 -13.37
C PHE A 114 16.97 -23.08 -14.60
N GLY A 115 16.74 -21.80 -14.92
CA GLY A 115 16.06 -21.38 -16.16
C GLY A 115 14.55 -21.62 -16.18
N GLN A 116 13.97 -22.21 -15.14
CA GLN A 116 12.53 -22.45 -15.02
C GLN A 116 11.90 -21.48 -14.01
N PHE A 117 11.78 -20.23 -14.43
CA PHE A 117 11.17 -19.19 -13.60
C PHE A 117 10.24 -18.30 -14.46
N THR A 118 9.23 -17.75 -13.80
CA THR A 118 8.36 -16.76 -14.41
C THR A 118 8.88 -15.38 -14.04
N THR A 119 9.27 -14.59 -15.03
CA THR A 119 9.65 -13.20 -14.80
C THR A 119 8.42 -12.38 -14.51
N THR A 120 8.49 -11.53 -13.48
CA THR A 120 7.54 -10.43 -13.34
C THR A 120 7.84 -9.45 -14.48
N SER A 121 6.95 -9.39 -15.49
CA SER A 121 7.12 -8.38 -16.54
C SER A 121 7.01 -7.01 -15.89
N MET A 122 8.05 -6.18 -16.09
CA MET A 122 7.96 -4.77 -15.70
C MET A 122 6.87 -4.13 -16.56
N ALA A 123 5.76 -3.83 -15.90
CA ALA A 123 4.77 -2.95 -16.52
C ALA A 123 5.43 -1.58 -16.80
N ASP A 124 5.00 -0.91 -17.84
CA ASP A 124 5.35 0.48 -18.13
C ASP A 124 5.24 1.33 -16.85
N GLU A 125 6.11 2.33 -16.69
CA GLU A 125 6.13 3.23 -15.53
C GLU A 125 4.74 3.84 -15.28
N ASN A 126 4.01 4.15 -16.35
CA ASN A 126 2.63 4.63 -16.26
C ASN A 126 1.68 3.59 -15.65
N ILE A 127 1.84 2.32 -15.98
CA ILE A 127 1.03 1.23 -15.41
C ILE A 127 1.38 1.02 -13.94
N LEU A 128 2.64 1.17 -13.55
CA LEU A 128 3.06 1.09 -12.16
C LEU A 128 2.48 2.25 -11.35
N ALA A 129 2.57 3.48 -11.88
CA ALA A 129 1.97 4.65 -11.27
C ALA A 129 0.44 4.50 -11.12
N MET A 130 -0.24 4.02 -12.16
CA MET A 130 -1.68 3.73 -12.09
C MET A 130 -2.02 2.69 -11.02
N ARG A 131 -1.25 1.60 -10.91
CA ARG A 131 -1.46 0.60 -9.84
C ARG A 131 -1.32 1.20 -8.45
N GLN A 132 -0.34 2.08 -8.23
CA GLN A 132 -0.16 2.78 -6.96
C GLN A 132 -1.34 3.70 -6.67
N LEU A 133 -1.80 4.48 -7.65
CA LEU A 133 -2.96 5.36 -7.50
C LEU A 133 -4.24 4.56 -7.21
N CYS A 134 -4.47 3.45 -7.89
CA CYS A 134 -5.62 2.58 -7.61
C CYS A 134 -5.59 2.04 -6.17
N ARG A 135 -4.44 1.52 -5.72
CA ARG A 135 -4.28 1.02 -4.35
C ARG A 135 -4.48 2.13 -3.31
N TYR A 136 -3.95 3.33 -3.57
CA TYR A 136 -4.15 4.49 -2.70
C TYR A 136 -5.63 4.88 -2.65
N ARG A 137 -6.31 4.96 -3.81
CA ARG A 137 -7.75 5.21 -3.88
C ARG A 137 -8.54 4.20 -3.06
N ASP A 138 -8.25 2.90 -3.20
CA ASP A 138 -8.94 1.85 -2.46
C ASP A 138 -8.70 1.96 -0.93
N SER A 139 -7.50 2.31 -0.51
CA SER A 139 -7.18 2.60 0.89
C SER A 139 -8.00 3.78 1.43
N VAL A 140 -8.08 4.88 0.68
CA VAL A 140 -8.88 6.07 1.06
C VAL A 140 -10.38 5.73 1.15
N ILE A 141 -10.90 4.94 0.20
CA ILE A 141 -12.30 4.50 0.22
C ILE A 141 -12.57 3.62 1.44
N SER A 142 -11.68 2.68 1.76
CA SER A 142 -11.79 1.82 2.94
C SER A 142 -11.78 2.63 4.23
N SER A 143 -10.84 3.57 4.37
CA SER A 143 -10.76 4.47 5.53
C SER A 143 -12.02 5.34 5.66
N ARG A 144 -12.54 5.87 4.54
CA ARG A 144 -13.82 6.61 4.54
C ARG A 144 -14.97 5.76 5.05
N THR A 145 -15.03 4.48 4.62
CA THR A 145 -16.09 3.57 5.04
C THR A 145 -16.00 3.26 6.53
N GLU A 146 -14.79 3.05 7.04
CA GLU A 146 -14.56 2.84 8.46
C GLU A 146 -14.99 4.04 9.31
N ILE A 147 -14.63 5.26 8.90
CA ILE A 147 -15.05 6.49 9.57
C ILE A 147 -16.59 6.62 9.55
N LYS A 148 -17.24 6.33 8.44
CA LYS A 148 -18.68 6.33 8.33
C LYS A 148 -19.33 5.36 9.32
N LEU A 149 -18.84 4.14 9.40
CA LEU A 149 -19.34 3.16 10.36
C LEU A 149 -19.19 3.64 11.80
N ARG A 150 -18.06 4.23 12.16
CA ARG A 150 -17.84 4.79 13.49
C ARG A 150 -18.83 5.93 13.81
N ILE A 151 -19.06 6.85 12.86
CA ILE A 151 -20.04 7.94 13.04
C ILE A 151 -21.45 7.35 13.19
N SER A 152 -21.86 6.39 12.35
CA SER A 152 -23.18 5.73 12.49
C SER A 152 -23.33 5.10 13.86
N THR A 153 -22.31 4.38 14.36
CA THR A 153 -22.36 3.77 15.70
C THR A 153 -22.50 4.82 16.80
N ILE A 154 -21.82 5.96 16.69
CA ILE A 154 -21.97 7.06 17.65
C ILE A 154 -23.39 7.65 17.57
N MET A 155 -23.92 7.87 16.37
CA MET A 155 -25.25 8.40 16.19
C MET A 155 -26.34 7.47 16.74
N GLU A 156 -26.17 6.15 16.58
CA GLU A 156 -27.07 5.16 17.17
C GLU A 156 -27.07 5.21 18.71
N GLN A 157 -25.98 5.64 19.34
CA GLN A 157 -25.90 5.78 20.81
C GLN A 157 -26.47 7.09 21.30
N ILE A 158 -26.17 8.22 20.63
CA ILE A 158 -26.52 9.56 21.13
C ILE A 158 -27.85 10.08 20.54
N PHE A 159 -28.21 9.63 19.34
CA PHE A 159 -29.44 10.09 18.67
C PHE A 159 -30.00 9.05 17.69
N PRO A 160 -30.51 7.90 18.17
CA PRO A 160 -31.00 6.79 17.33
C PRO A 160 -32.16 7.16 16.40
N GLU A 161 -32.94 8.19 16.72
CA GLU A 161 -34.06 8.66 15.89
C GLU A 161 -33.60 9.52 14.72
N TYR A 162 -32.38 10.07 14.76
CA TYR A 162 -31.90 11.02 13.77
C TYR A 162 -31.81 10.45 12.36
N GLU A 163 -31.25 9.25 12.20
CA GLU A 163 -31.12 8.63 10.89
C GLU A 163 -32.46 8.40 10.22
N LYS A 164 -33.52 8.10 11.01
CA LYS A 164 -34.88 7.91 10.49
C LYS A 164 -35.48 9.18 9.89
N GLN A 165 -34.93 10.35 10.22
CA GLN A 165 -35.34 11.62 9.65
C GLN A 165 -34.93 11.81 8.19
N PHE A 166 -33.99 10.98 7.68
CA PHE A 166 -33.41 11.10 6.36
C PHE A 166 -33.39 9.75 5.65
N SER A 167 -33.29 9.76 4.32
CA SER A 167 -33.05 8.52 3.56
C SER A 167 -31.61 8.01 3.72
N SER A 168 -30.68 8.85 4.19
CA SER A 168 -29.32 8.51 4.58
C SER A 168 -28.74 9.57 5.50
N LEU A 169 -27.98 9.13 6.51
CA LEU A 169 -27.22 10.01 7.40
C LEU A 169 -26.24 10.92 6.64
N TRP A 170 -25.80 10.49 5.47
CA TRP A 170 -24.74 11.14 4.67
C TRP A 170 -25.27 12.18 3.68
N LEU A 171 -26.53 12.53 3.73
CA LEU A 171 -27.08 13.64 2.93
C LEU A 171 -26.49 14.96 3.38
N SER A 172 -26.28 15.88 2.43
CA SER A 172 -25.77 17.22 2.72
C SER A 172 -26.57 17.97 3.78
N THR A 173 -27.89 17.79 3.79
CA THR A 173 -28.79 18.39 4.80
C THR A 173 -28.52 17.80 6.18
N SER A 174 -28.44 16.46 6.30
CA SER A 174 -28.16 15.80 7.58
C SER A 174 -26.77 16.19 8.10
N MET A 175 -25.75 16.10 7.26
CA MET A 175 -24.41 16.48 7.64
C MET A 175 -24.30 17.96 8.02
N GLY A 176 -24.96 18.86 7.31
CA GLY A 176 -24.95 20.29 7.64
C GLY A 176 -25.56 20.61 9.01
N ILE A 177 -26.57 19.85 9.46
CA ILE A 177 -27.12 19.98 10.81
C ILE A 177 -26.11 19.46 11.85
N LEU A 178 -25.53 18.26 11.62
CA LEU A 178 -24.58 17.66 12.54
C LEU A 178 -23.27 18.47 12.65
N GLU A 179 -22.79 19.06 11.56
CA GLU A 179 -21.63 19.94 11.57
C GLU A 179 -21.80 21.17 12.47
N LYS A 180 -23.03 21.68 12.56
CA LYS A 180 -23.31 22.87 13.35
C LYS A 180 -23.67 22.55 14.80
N TYR A 181 -24.55 21.56 15.03
CA TYR A 181 -25.13 21.34 16.34
C TYR A 181 -24.58 20.15 17.11
N LEU A 182 -23.95 19.16 16.46
CA LEU A 182 -23.26 18.01 17.02
C LEU A 182 -24.10 17.06 17.90
N THR A 183 -24.93 17.55 18.77
CA THR A 183 -25.69 16.77 19.77
C THR A 183 -27.20 17.02 19.69
N PRO A 184 -28.05 16.07 20.14
CA PRO A 184 -29.52 16.27 20.23
C PRO A 184 -29.89 17.50 21.05
N GLU A 185 -29.26 17.70 22.19
CA GLU A 185 -29.49 18.83 23.06
C GLU A 185 -29.29 20.18 22.35
N ASN A 186 -28.22 20.29 21.56
CA ASN A 186 -27.96 21.50 20.77
C ASN A 186 -28.99 21.69 19.66
N ILE A 187 -29.52 20.61 19.07
CA ILE A 187 -30.59 20.68 18.05
C ILE A 187 -31.92 21.08 18.68
N GLU A 188 -32.26 20.55 19.85
CA GLU A 188 -33.45 20.91 20.60
C GLU A 188 -33.49 22.41 20.94
N ASN A 189 -32.35 22.93 21.45
CA ASN A 189 -32.21 24.32 21.87
C ASN A 189 -31.94 25.29 20.71
N ALA A 190 -31.80 24.79 19.49
CA ALA A 190 -31.53 25.62 18.32
C ALA A 190 -32.70 26.51 17.96
N PRO A 191 -32.50 27.79 17.57
CA PRO A 191 -33.52 28.60 16.97
C PRO A 191 -34.08 27.92 15.73
N ILE A 192 -35.40 27.73 15.69
CA ILE A 192 -36.04 26.95 14.61
C ILE A 192 -35.78 27.53 13.23
N ASP A 193 -35.70 28.87 13.14
CA ASP A 193 -35.41 29.56 11.88
C ASP A 193 -33.99 29.28 11.38
N GLU A 194 -32.99 29.20 12.27
CA GLU A 194 -31.63 28.85 11.91
C GLU A 194 -31.53 27.40 11.44
N LEU A 195 -32.19 26.47 12.17
CA LEU A 195 -32.23 25.07 11.77
C LEU A 195 -32.92 24.92 10.41
N PHE A 196 -33.98 25.68 10.16
CA PHE A 196 -34.68 25.69 8.88
C PHE A 196 -33.82 26.25 7.75
N GLU A 197 -33.08 27.34 7.97
CA GLU A 197 -32.20 27.91 6.92
C GLU A 197 -31.10 26.93 6.49
N ILE A 198 -30.53 26.15 7.41
CA ILE A 198 -29.58 25.09 7.06
C ILE A 198 -30.27 24.03 6.19
N ILE A 199 -31.45 23.57 6.62
CA ILE A 199 -32.20 22.54 5.89
C ILE A 199 -32.58 23.05 4.51
N LYS A 200 -33.02 24.26 4.39
CA LYS A 200 -33.42 24.90 3.13
C LYS A 200 -32.26 25.04 2.18
N ASP A 201 -31.13 25.57 2.65
CA ASP A 201 -29.90 25.72 1.85
C ASP A 201 -29.41 24.36 1.35
N LYS A 202 -29.13 23.42 2.25
CA LYS A 202 -28.58 22.12 1.94
C LYS A 202 -29.51 21.18 1.16
N SER A 203 -30.83 21.41 1.22
CA SER A 203 -31.81 20.67 0.43
C SER A 203 -32.17 21.34 -0.91
N HIS A 204 -31.57 22.48 -1.23
CA HIS A 204 -31.92 23.29 -2.39
C HIS A 204 -33.43 23.62 -2.43
N ASN A 205 -34.00 24.08 -1.30
CA ASN A 205 -35.41 24.42 -1.08
C ASN A 205 -36.41 23.25 -1.25
N LYS A 206 -35.93 21.99 -1.20
CA LYS A 206 -36.83 20.82 -1.31
C LYS A 206 -37.53 20.44 -0.01
N LEU A 207 -36.96 20.82 1.14
CA LEU A 207 -37.48 20.52 2.45
C LEU A 207 -38.13 21.78 3.08
N THR A 208 -39.14 21.57 3.87
CA THR A 208 -39.95 22.65 4.44
C THR A 208 -39.73 22.81 5.95
N MET A 209 -40.26 23.88 6.54
CA MET A 209 -40.25 24.12 7.99
C MET A 209 -40.74 22.92 8.81
N LYS A 210 -41.68 22.13 8.27
CA LYS A 210 -42.15 20.90 8.93
C LYS A 210 -41.03 19.93 9.22
N LYS A 211 -40.03 19.86 8.35
CA LYS A 211 -38.87 18.99 8.56
C LYS A 211 -37.97 19.48 9.71
N ALA A 212 -37.76 20.78 9.83
CA ALA A 212 -37.03 21.38 10.94
C ALA A 212 -37.71 21.10 12.28
N ILE A 213 -39.05 21.29 12.33
CA ILE A 213 -39.85 20.98 13.52
C ILE A 213 -39.72 19.50 13.89
N SER A 214 -39.91 18.58 12.92
CA SER A 214 -39.82 17.14 13.17
C SER A 214 -38.44 16.70 13.70
N ILE A 215 -37.35 17.30 13.22
CA ILE A 215 -36.01 17.00 13.70
C ILE A 215 -35.78 17.51 15.12
N ARG A 216 -36.27 18.71 15.44
CA ARG A 216 -36.21 19.28 16.79
C ARG A 216 -37.05 18.50 17.80
N GLU A 217 -38.24 18.09 17.41
CA GLU A 217 -39.10 17.23 18.25
C GLU A 217 -38.44 15.87 18.51
N ALA A 218 -37.83 15.26 17.47
CA ALA A 218 -37.08 14.02 17.64
C ALA A 218 -35.85 14.18 18.56
N ALA A 219 -35.23 15.35 18.55
CA ALA A 219 -34.12 15.67 19.44
C ALA A 219 -34.53 15.84 20.89
N ALA A 220 -35.71 16.46 21.11
CA ALA A 220 -36.29 16.62 22.44
C ALA A 220 -36.80 15.31 23.07
N ASP A 221 -37.19 14.33 22.25
CA ASP A 221 -37.74 13.03 22.69
C ASP A 221 -36.75 11.89 22.44
N THR A 222 -35.43 12.19 22.32
CA THR A 222 -34.45 11.14 22.02
C THR A 222 -34.27 10.17 23.18
N PHE A 223 -34.13 8.90 22.84
CA PHE A 223 -33.75 7.82 23.79
C PHE A 223 -32.21 7.62 23.87
N GLY A 224 -31.44 8.41 23.14
CA GLY A 224 -29.99 8.41 23.18
C GLY A 224 -29.39 8.83 24.53
N ILE A 225 -28.12 8.50 24.77
CA ILE A 225 -27.35 8.81 26.01
C ILE A 225 -26.31 9.88 25.76
#